data_780443011bae77eee52953f00bce6f59
#
_entry.id   780443011bae77eee52953f00bce6f59
#
_cell.length_a   1.000
_cell.length_b   1.000
_cell.length_c   1.000
_cell.angle_alpha   90.00
_cell.angle_beta   90.00
_cell.angle_gamma   90.00
#
_symmetry.space_group_name_H-M   'P 1'
#
loop_
_entity.id
_entity.type
_entity.pdbx_description
1 polymer ?
#
loop_
_entity_poly.entity_id
_entity_poly.type
_entity_poly.pdbx_seq_one_letter_code
_entity_poly.pdbx_strand_id
1 'polypeptide(L)'
;MRQALRKLRDIALGVLMLPMVAIMSLMAQTTTPPPQTFTTTIYFDYKYFLSNEGPATFKPTAPTTAYKNNAFLFRRAYFTYENKVNDNLKFRFRLDADNTANVTGVTLTGDPITGVTTSTDGKLRPFMKHLYLEYSNFLVPKMVLNVGMIETLTFKPAEERWGYRSVAKTLLDGYRDITKKDILTTSADIGVTLKYSFTKYFRVAAGVYNGSHYSKEETDQYKEVELQAQITPFAGLSIVGYYDYERKLPVASLPDETKPVQNIIKVDAFFERIKNLTLGAEWFVFKNDLYQTGGVKYDVGGWSVFGRYIVKPDKLALFARYDDYMPNELDRDLDMSLVIAGFDWAPFHPSWKLQPNIWLLDYADGTRYLAGATKNSDILFNLTFFLSF
;
A
#
# COMPACT_ATOMS: atom_id res chain seq x y z
N MET A 1 -12.18 32.97 21.52
CA MET A 1 -12.63 31.79 20.78
C MET A 1 -11.48 30.89 20.35
N ARG A 2 -10.41 31.36 19.66
CA ARG A 2 -9.25 30.54 19.25
C ARG A 2 -8.47 29.89 20.39
N GLN A 3 -8.29 30.59 21.52
CA GLN A 3 -7.62 30.01 22.71
C GLN A 3 -8.45 28.92 23.42
N ALA A 4 -9.76 29.05 23.45
CA ALA A 4 -10.66 28.05 24.02
C ALA A 4 -10.69 26.78 23.19
N LEU A 5 -10.65 26.89 21.84
CA LEU A 5 -10.56 25.74 20.93
C LEU A 5 -9.22 25.01 21.03
N ARG A 6 -8.10 25.73 21.25
CA ARG A 6 -6.79 25.09 21.51
C ARG A 6 -6.80 24.32 22.83
N LYS A 7 -7.32 24.91 23.90
CA LYS A 7 -7.45 24.20 25.20
C LYS A 7 -8.35 22.98 25.12
N LEU A 8 -9.48 23.05 24.38
CA LEU A 8 -10.35 21.90 24.16
C LEU A 8 -9.67 20.79 23.36
N ARG A 9 -8.86 21.13 22.35
CA ARG A 9 -8.05 20.17 21.59
C ARG A 9 -7.01 19.48 22.49
N ASP A 10 -6.30 20.23 23.33
CA ASP A 10 -5.24 19.70 24.19
C ASP A 10 -5.82 18.85 25.33
N ILE A 11 -7.03 19.18 25.80
CA ILE A 11 -7.79 18.37 26.75
C ILE A 11 -8.30 17.08 26.08
N ALA A 12 -8.80 17.16 24.86
CA ALA A 12 -9.26 15.96 24.12
C ALA A 12 -8.12 14.98 23.83
N LEU A 13 -6.93 15.47 23.51
CA LEU A 13 -5.72 14.65 23.36
C LEU A 13 -5.26 14.02 24.69
N GLY A 14 -5.33 14.77 25.80
CA GLY A 14 -5.02 14.26 27.13
C GLY A 14 -6.02 13.23 27.64
N VAL A 15 -7.30 13.41 27.36
CA VAL A 15 -8.37 12.46 27.74
C VAL A 15 -8.30 11.17 26.93
N LEU A 16 -7.82 11.19 25.68
CA LEU A 16 -7.56 9.99 24.87
C LEU A 16 -6.32 9.20 25.34
N MET A 17 -5.33 9.87 25.97
CA MET A 17 -4.12 9.21 26.50
C MET A 17 -4.32 8.59 27.88
N LEU A 18 -5.20 9.13 28.73
CA LEU A 18 -5.44 8.62 30.09
C LEU A 18 -5.95 7.16 30.14
N PRO A 19 -6.88 6.71 29.28
CA PRO A 19 -7.29 5.30 29.28
C PRO A 19 -6.17 4.36 28.81
N MET A 20 -5.22 4.83 28.03
CA MET A 20 -4.10 4.01 27.57
C MET A 20 -3.16 3.61 28.73
N VAL A 21 -2.90 4.52 29.68
CA VAL A 21 -2.09 4.25 30.87
C VAL A 21 -2.84 3.34 31.86
N ALA A 22 -4.14 3.52 32.02
CA ALA A 22 -4.98 2.66 32.88
C ALA A 22 -5.09 1.22 32.33
N ILE A 23 -5.17 1.05 31.01
CA ILE A 23 -5.20 -0.25 30.36
C ILE A 23 -3.87 -0.99 30.53
N MET A 24 -2.74 -0.31 30.46
CA MET A 24 -1.41 -0.91 30.70
C MET A 24 -1.26 -1.46 32.13
N SER A 25 -1.89 -0.83 33.13
CA SER A 25 -1.83 -1.28 34.53
C SER A 25 -2.70 -2.53 34.81
N LEU A 26 -3.74 -2.77 34.03
CA LEU A 26 -4.61 -3.96 34.16
C LEU A 26 -4.00 -5.23 33.57
N MET A 27 -2.93 -5.12 32.79
CA MET A 27 -2.31 -6.24 32.08
C MET A 27 -1.41 -7.15 32.94
N ALA A 28 -1.15 -6.76 34.19
CA ALA A 28 -0.17 -7.45 35.04
C ALA A 28 -0.70 -8.70 35.78
N GLN A 29 -1.89 -9.20 35.48
CA GLN A 29 -2.54 -10.23 36.33
C GLN A 29 -2.92 -11.56 35.65
N THR A 30 -2.40 -11.93 34.47
CA THR A 30 -2.70 -13.25 33.89
C THR A 30 -1.55 -14.23 34.09
N THR A 31 -1.83 -15.34 34.78
CA THR A 31 -0.87 -16.41 35.13
C THR A 31 -0.55 -17.37 33.97
N THR A 32 -1.26 -17.31 32.86
CA THR A 32 -0.98 -18.06 31.63
C THR A 32 -0.57 -17.12 30.51
N PRO A 33 0.59 -17.34 29.86
CA PRO A 33 0.97 -16.50 28.72
C PRO A 33 -0.13 -16.57 27.65
N PRO A 34 -0.58 -15.41 27.16
CA PRO A 34 -1.63 -15.37 26.13
C PRO A 34 -1.13 -16.00 24.82
N PRO A 35 -2.05 -16.46 23.94
CA PRO A 35 -1.67 -17.06 22.66
C PRO A 35 -0.81 -16.09 21.84
N GLN A 36 0.37 -16.56 21.50
CA GLN A 36 1.34 -15.81 20.69
C GLN A 36 1.46 -16.49 19.33
N THR A 37 1.51 -15.72 18.27
CA THR A 37 1.77 -16.24 16.94
C THR A 37 2.93 -15.51 16.29
N PHE A 38 3.83 -16.28 15.68
CA PHE A 38 4.86 -15.80 14.78
C PHE A 38 4.50 -16.25 13.38
N THR A 39 4.47 -15.31 12.44
CA THR A 39 4.32 -15.61 11.03
C THR A 39 5.44 -14.96 10.23
N THR A 40 5.97 -15.73 9.28
CA THR A 40 6.96 -15.24 8.32
C THR A 40 6.38 -15.39 6.93
N THR A 41 6.45 -14.32 6.14
CA THR A 41 6.06 -14.37 4.72
C THR A 41 7.19 -13.82 3.88
N ILE A 42 7.68 -14.61 2.93
CA ILE A 42 8.82 -14.27 2.08
C ILE A 42 8.42 -14.50 0.64
N TYR A 43 8.82 -13.59 -0.25
CA TYR A 43 8.72 -13.81 -1.68
C TYR A 43 9.88 -13.18 -2.45
N PHE A 44 10.33 -13.91 -3.44
CA PHE A 44 11.36 -13.52 -4.38
C PHE A 44 10.98 -14.00 -5.78
N ASP A 45 11.57 -13.40 -6.82
CA ASP A 45 11.25 -13.69 -8.20
C ASP A 45 12.48 -14.16 -8.97
N TYR A 46 12.24 -15.02 -9.95
CA TYR A 46 13.05 -15.06 -11.14
C TYR A 46 12.29 -14.31 -12.25
N LYS A 47 12.88 -13.21 -12.75
CA LYS A 47 12.32 -12.39 -13.82
C LYS A 47 13.05 -12.63 -15.13
N TYR A 48 12.28 -12.70 -16.22
CA TYR A 48 12.82 -12.80 -17.57
C TYR A 48 12.06 -11.86 -18.50
N PHE A 49 12.77 -10.91 -19.11
CA PHE A 49 12.20 -9.98 -20.08
C PHE A 49 12.12 -10.65 -21.44
N LEU A 50 10.91 -10.93 -21.93
CA LEU A 50 10.65 -11.49 -23.26
C LEU A 50 10.74 -10.42 -24.35
N SER A 51 10.41 -9.16 -24.02
CA SER A 51 10.61 -7.99 -24.84
C SER A 51 11.18 -6.88 -23.96
N ASN A 52 12.23 -6.21 -24.41
CA ASN A 52 12.90 -5.12 -23.70
C ASN A 52 13.10 -3.87 -24.57
N GLU A 53 12.39 -3.78 -25.68
CA GLU A 53 12.43 -2.66 -26.60
C GLU A 53 11.54 -1.50 -26.18
N GLY A 54 10.62 -1.74 -25.24
CA GLY A 54 9.81 -0.75 -24.58
C GLY A 54 10.53 -0.01 -23.45
N PRO A 55 9.83 0.87 -22.74
CA PRO A 55 10.38 1.69 -21.64
C PRO A 55 10.92 0.90 -20.45
N ALA A 56 10.46 -0.33 -20.29
CA ALA A 56 10.85 -1.27 -19.23
C ALA A 56 10.99 -0.59 -17.85
N THR A 57 9.90 -0.01 -17.38
CA THR A 57 9.85 0.71 -16.09
C THR A 57 10.19 -0.18 -14.90
N PHE A 58 10.22 -1.50 -15.08
CA PHE A 58 10.63 -2.50 -14.07
C PHE A 58 12.10 -2.91 -14.14
N LYS A 59 12.86 -2.38 -15.08
CA LYS A 59 14.29 -2.68 -15.11
C LYS A 59 14.91 -2.16 -13.83
N PRO A 60 15.71 -2.97 -13.12
CA PRO A 60 16.60 -2.41 -12.11
C PRO A 60 17.45 -1.33 -12.78
N THR A 61 17.73 -0.26 -12.06
CA THR A 61 18.54 0.87 -12.50
C THR A 61 20.00 0.43 -12.70
N ALA A 62 20.31 -0.24 -13.80
CA ALA A 62 21.67 -0.58 -14.22
C ALA A 62 21.92 -0.05 -15.63
N PRO A 63 23.18 0.27 -15.98
CA PRO A 63 23.50 0.90 -17.27
C PRO A 63 22.99 0.07 -18.45
N THR A 64 22.42 0.76 -19.38
CA THR A 64 21.57 0.31 -20.49
C THR A 64 22.21 -0.65 -21.51
N THR A 65 23.51 -0.91 -21.47
CA THR A 65 24.22 -1.65 -22.53
C THR A 65 24.59 -3.09 -22.19
N ALA A 66 24.41 -3.53 -20.93
CA ALA A 66 24.80 -4.86 -20.48
C ALA A 66 23.68 -5.62 -19.77
N TYR A 67 22.42 -5.20 -19.91
CA TYR A 67 21.32 -5.81 -19.19
C TYR A 67 21.04 -7.21 -19.74
N LYS A 68 21.41 -8.22 -18.98
CA LYS A 68 20.96 -9.57 -19.25
C LYS A 68 19.46 -9.64 -18.95
N ASN A 69 18.70 -10.20 -19.86
CA ASN A 69 17.23 -10.22 -19.84
C ASN A 69 16.61 -11.03 -18.67
N ASN A 70 17.38 -11.31 -17.60
CA ASN A 70 16.90 -12.10 -16.47
C ASN A 70 17.64 -11.76 -15.17
N ALA A 71 16.94 -11.95 -14.05
CA ALA A 71 17.51 -11.79 -12.71
C ALA A 71 16.72 -12.56 -11.63
N PHE A 72 17.43 -13.05 -10.60
CA PHE A 72 16.79 -13.36 -9.33
C PHE A 72 16.70 -12.10 -8.49
N LEU A 73 15.52 -11.81 -7.97
CA LEU A 73 15.23 -10.60 -7.20
C LEU A 73 14.55 -10.98 -5.89
N PHE A 74 15.18 -10.63 -4.78
CA PHE A 74 14.49 -10.61 -3.51
C PHE A 74 13.54 -9.42 -3.50
N ARG A 75 12.27 -9.64 -3.10
CA ARG A 75 11.31 -8.54 -3.05
C ARG A 75 10.90 -8.16 -1.66
N ARG A 76 10.66 -9.16 -0.80
CA ARG A 76 10.12 -8.86 0.52
C ARG A 76 10.21 -10.01 1.50
N ALA A 77 10.43 -9.68 2.76
CA ALA A 77 10.21 -10.58 3.90
C ALA A 77 9.45 -9.84 5.00
N TYR A 78 8.38 -10.47 5.49
CA TYR A 78 7.65 -10.01 6.66
C TYR A 78 7.93 -10.93 7.84
N PHE A 79 8.19 -10.34 9.01
CA PHE A 79 8.16 -11.01 10.31
C PHE A 79 7.05 -10.37 11.12
N THR A 80 6.03 -11.15 11.46
CA THR A 80 4.89 -10.65 12.21
C THR A 80 4.79 -11.41 13.53
N TYR A 81 4.76 -10.67 14.62
CA TYR A 81 4.43 -11.15 15.95
C TYR A 81 3.07 -10.62 16.34
N GLU A 82 2.18 -11.48 16.78
CA GLU A 82 0.90 -11.12 17.35
C GLU A 82 0.74 -11.75 18.73
N ASN A 83 0.23 -10.96 19.66
CA ASN A 83 -0.06 -11.40 21.02
C ASN A 83 -1.49 -11.02 21.37
N LYS A 84 -2.33 -12.02 21.61
CA LYS A 84 -3.68 -11.82 22.16
C LYS A 84 -3.59 -11.68 23.67
N VAL A 85 -3.38 -10.45 24.14
CA VAL A 85 -3.20 -10.14 25.57
C VAL A 85 -4.39 -10.56 26.43
N ASN A 86 -5.61 -10.37 25.89
CA ASN A 86 -6.86 -10.89 26.43
C ASN A 86 -7.92 -10.97 25.32
N ASP A 87 -9.17 -11.28 25.64
CA ASP A 87 -10.24 -11.47 24.64
C ASP A 87 -10.52 -10.22 23.80
N ASN A 88 -10.25 -9.03 24.33
CA ASN A 88 -10.51 -7.78 23.64
C ASN A 88 -9.24 -7.06 23.18
N LEU A 89 -8.07 -7.41 23.72
CA LEU A 89 -6.84 -6.67 23.46
C LEU A 89 -5.81 -7.54 22.76
N LYS A 90 -5.36 -7.05 21.59
CA LYS A 90 -4.35 -7.67 20.76
C LYS A 90 -3.23 -6.65 20.49
N PHE A 91 -2.00 -7.12 20.56
CA PHE A 91 -0.81 -6.41 20.13
C PHE A 91 -0.32 -7.00 18.81
N ARG A 92 0.12 -6.16 17.89
CA ARG A 92 0.78 -6.57 16.66
C ARG A 92 2.07 -5.80 16.42
N PHE A 93 3.10 -6.55 16.07
CA PHE A 93 4.38 -6.03 15.63
C PHE A 93 4.76 -6.69 14.30
N ARG A 94 5.14 -5.89 13.29
CA ARG A 94 5.62 -6.40 12.00
C ARG A 94 6.85 -5.65 11.55
N LEU A 95 7.90 -6.41 11.26
CA LEU A 95 9.03 -5.96 10.47
C LEU A 95 8.79 -6.30 9.00
N ASP A 96 9.23 -5.42 8.13
CA ASP A 96 9.22 -5.57 6.67
C ASP A 96 10.66 -5.34 6.18
N ALA A 97 11.17 -6.20 5.31
CA ALA A 97 12.42 -6.01 4.61
C ALA A 97 12.15 -6.08 3.11
N ASP A 98 12.54 -5.06 2.40
CA ASP A 98 12.41 -4.97 0.94
C ASP A 98 13.70 -4.44 0.29
N ASN A 99 13.66 -4.22 -1.02
CA ASN A 99 14.81 -3.73 -1.80
C ASN A 99 15.02 -2.19 -1.70
N THR A 100 14.60 -1.57 -0.64
CA THR A 100 14.81 -0.12 -0.47
C THR A 100 16.27 0.16 -0.20
N ALA A 101 16.93 0.89 -1.08
CA ALA A 101 18.31 1.32 -0.91
C ALA A 101 18.42 2.34 0.23
N ASN A 102 19.43 2.18 1.09
CA ASN A 102 19.72 3.13 2.16
C ASN A 102 20.95 3.96 1.82
N VAL A 103 20.87 5.25 2.09
CA VAL A 103 22.03 6.15 1.98
C VAL A 103 23.02 5.81 3.08
N THR A 104 24.25 5.47 2.71
CA THR A 104 25.35 5.12 3.62
C THR A 104 26.40 6.20 3.72
N GLY A 105 26.36 7.18 2.82
CA GLY A 105 27.28 8.32 2.83
C GLY A 105 26.74 9.48 2.02
N VAL A 106 27.15 10.68 2.41
CA VAL A 106 26.92 11.91 1.68
C VAL A 106 28.26 12.59 1.48
N THR A 107 28.61 12.87 0.24
CA THR A 107 29.81 13.63 -0.11
C THR A 107 29.41 14.99 -0.63
N LEU A 108 29.94 16.03 -0.01
CA LEU A 108 29.76 17.41 -0.44
C LEU A 108 30.98 17.82 -1.26
N THR A 109 30.77 18.45 -2.40
CA THR A 109 31.85 18.91 -3.30
C THR A 109 31.76 20.42 -3.53
N GLY A 110 32.92 21.07 -3.52
CA GLY A 110 33.06 22.52 -3.72
C GLY A 110 33.01 23.34 -2.42
N ASP A 111 33.65 24.52 -2.46
CA ASP A 111 33.56 25.56 -1.44
C ASP A 111 33.38 26.91 -2.17
N PRO A 112 32.16 27.50 -2.18
CA PRO A 112 30.90 26.97 -1.58
C PRO A 112 30.45 25.66 -2.21
N ILE A 113 29.63 24.89 -1.49
CA ILE A 113 29.16 23.57 -1.92
C ILE A 113 28.45 23.67 -3.26
N THR A 114 28.99 23.00 -4.28
CA THR A 114 28.45 22.98 -5.65
C THR A 114 27.84 21.65 -6.03
N GLY A 115 28.02 20.60 -5.22
CA GLY A 115 27.45 19.28 -5.46
C GLY A 115 27.27 18.47 -4.19
N VAL A 116 26.28 17.56 -4.25
CA VAL A 116 25.98 16.56 -3.21
C VAL A 116 25.87 15.21 -3.89
N THR A 117 26.69 14.26 -3.47
CA THR A 117 26.62 12.86 -3.93
C THR A 117 26.26 11.96 -2.77
N THR A 118 25.30 11.06 -2.98
CA THR A 118 24.92 10.05 -1.99
C THR A 118 25.42 8.68 -2.44
N SER A 119 25.94 7.90 -1.49
CA SER A 119 26.26 6.49 -1.70
C SER A 119 25.23 5.61 -1.00
N THR A 120 24.93 4.45 -1.60
CA THR A 120 24.02 3.45 -1.04
C THR A 120 24.71 2.09 -1.03
N ASP A 121 24.45 1.26 -0.01
CA ASP A 121 25.09 -0.06 0.10
C ASP A 121 24.22 -1.20 -0.48
N GLY A 122 23.00 -0.93 -0.90
CA GLY A 122 22.10 -1.93 -1.48
C GLY A 122 21.72 -3.10 -0.57
N LYS A 123 22.10 -3.06 0.72
CA LYS A 123 21.76 -4.13 1.66
C LYS A 123 20.30 -4.10 2.04
N LEU A 124 19.69 -5.28 2.14
CA LEU A 124 18.36 -5.44 2.69
C LEU A 124 18.38 -5.16 4.18
N ARG A 125 17.50 -4.29 4.64
CA ARG A 125 17.36 -3.97 6.06
C ARG A 125 15.90 -4.05 6.46
N PRO A 126 15.59 -4.75 7.57
CA PRO A 126 14.25 -4.70 8.12
C PRO A 126 13.95 -3.33 8.72
N PHE A 127 12.72 -2.88 8.52
CA PHE A 127 12.16 -1.68 9.14
C PHE A 127 10.82 -2.00 9.80
N MET A 128 10.41 -1.16 10.74
CA MET A 128 9.14 -1.31 11.43
C MET A 128 8.02 -0.87 10.50
N LYS A 129 7.07 -1.77 10.24
CA LYS A 129 5.89 -1.47 9.42
C LYS A 129 4.62 -1.35 10.23
N HIS A 130 4.44 -2.20 11.24
CA HIS A 130 3.30 -2.14 12.13
C HIS A 130 3.78 -2.26 13.58
N LEU A 131 3.22 -1.42 14.45
CA LEU A 131 3.40 -1.49 15.89
C LEU A 131 2.16 -0.88 16.52
N TYR A 132 1.16 -1.69 16.85
CA TYR A 132 -0.10 -1.17 17.34
C TYR A 132 -0.82 -2.09 18.33
N LEU A 133 -1.73 -1.48 19.08
CA LEU A 133 -2.74 -2.14 19.88
C LEU A 133 -4.08 -2.11 19.14
N GLU A 134 -4.77 -3.25 19.14
CA GLU A 134 -6.15 -3.41 18.71
C GLU A 134 -7.02 -3.72 19.91
N TYR A 135 -8.03 -2.89 20.16
CA TYR A 135 -9.02 -3.11 21.21
C TYR A 135 -10.39 -3.38 20.61
N SER A 136 -10.81 -4.65 20.68
CA SER A 136 -12.11 -5.11 20.20
C SER A 136 -13.20 -4.84 21.23
N ASN A 137 -14.44 -4.59 20.79
CA ASN A 137 -15.57 -4.18 21.62
C ASN A 137 -15.30 -2.91 22.44
N PHE A 138 -14.51 -1.98 21.86
CA PHE A 138 -14.26 -0.68 22.47
C PHE A 138 -15.57 0.11 22.59
N LEU A 139 -15.91 0.58 23.79
CA LEU A 139 -17.15 1.27 24.16
C LEU A 139 -18.44 0.46 23.90
N VAL A 140 -18.60 -0.15 22.74
CA VAL A 140 -19.77 -0.96 22.38
C VAL A 140 -19.35 -2.23 21.64
N PRO A 141 -20.16 -3.31 21.65
CA PRO A 141 -19.88 -4.52 20.89
C PRO A 141 -19.63 -4.24 19.40
N LYS A 142 -18.71 -4.96 18.77
CA LYS A 142 -18.32 -4.84 17.36
C LYS A 142 -17.59 -3.52 16.97
N MET A 143 -17.28 -2.67 17.93
CA MET A 143 -16.42 -1.53 17.71
C MET A 143 -14.97 -1.94 17.95
N VAL A 144 -14.06 -1.57 17.04
CA VAL A 144 -12.64 -1.87 17.14
C VAL A 144 -11.84 -0.59 17.06
N LEU A 145 -11.02 -0.36 18.07
CA LEU A 145 -10.06 0.75 18.13
C LEU A 145 -8.66 0.20 17.85
N ASN A 146 -7.93 0.81 16.90
CA ASN A 146 -6.49 0.58 16.73
C ASN A 146 -5.72 1.86 17.01
N VAL A 147 -4.56 1.73 17.67
CA VAL A 147 -3.70 2.86 18.04
C VAL A 147 -2.24 2.48 17.87
N GLY A 148 -1.47 3.31 17.19
CA GLY A 148 -0.04 3.13 16.95
C GLY A 148 0.32 3.26 15.48
N MET A 149 1.35 2.56 15.02
CA MET A 149 1.70 2.45 13.60
C MET A 149 0.81 1.36 12.98
N ILE A 150 -0.29 1.80 12.39
CA ILE A 150 -1.41 0.95 11.94
C ILE A 150 -1.54 0.93 10.42
N GLU A 151 -2.23 -0.08 9.91
CA GLU A 151 -2.63 -0.15 8.51
C GLU A 151 -3.60 0.98 8.18
N THR A 152 -3.38 1.68 7.08
CA THR A 152 -4.33 2.63 6.51
C THR A 152 -5.57 1.89 5.97
N LEU A 153 -6.69 2.60 5.81
CA LEU A 153 -7.96 1.97 5.46
C LEU A 153 -8.06 1.63 3.96
N THR A 154 -7.19 2.19 3.12
CA THR A 154 -7.38 2.19 1.66
C THR A 154 -7.06 0.88 0.96
N PHE A 155 -6.01 0.13 1.39
CA PHE A 155 -5.47 -0.99 0.59
C PHE A 155 -6.07 -2.36 0.91
N LYS A 156 -6.32 -2.62 2.19
CA LYS A 156 -6.66 -3.94 2.70
C LYS A 156 -7.85 -4.62 2.00
N PRO A 157 -8.97 -3.93 1.67
CA PRO A 157 -10.10 -4.58 1.02
C PRO A 157 -9.75 -5.24 -0.30
N ALA A 158 -8.98 -4.54 -1.15
CA ALA A 158 -8.55 -5.04 -2.45
C ALA A 158 -7.44 -6.08 -2.32
N GLU A 159 -6.44 -5.86 -1.45
CA GLU A 159 -5.33 -6.80 -1.23
C GLU A 159 -5.80 -8.19 -0.80
N GLU A 160 -6.75 -8.26 0.13
CA GLU A 160 -7.31 -9.52 0.63
C GLU A 160 -8.03 -10.30 -0.48
N ARG A 161 -8.77 -9.60 -1.37
CA ARG A 161 -9.51 -10.25 -2.45
C ARG A 161 -8.61 -10.61 -3.63
N TRP A 162 -7.68 -9.74 -3.98
CA TRP A 162 -6.64 -10.07 -4.94
C TRP A 162 -5.85 -11.30 -4.50
N GLY A 163 -5.36 -11.31 -3.26
CA GLY A 163 -4.69 -12.45 -2.63
C GLY A 163 -3.30 -12.78 -3.18
N TYR A 164 -2.83 -12.06 -4.20
CA TYR A 164 -1.54 -12.27 -4.88
C TYR A 164 -0.63 -11.04 -4.82
N ARG A 165 -0.56 -10.42 -3.61
CA ARG A 165 0.43 -9.35 -3.36
C ARG A 165 1.87 -9.81 -3.62
N SER A 166 2.14 -11.12 -3.49
CA SER A 166 3.39 -11.75 -3.88
C SER A 166 3.66 -11.65 -5.39
N VAL A 167 2.66 -11.62 -6.23
CA VAL A 167 2.79 -11.39 -7.69
C VAL A 167 2.86 -9.90 -7.97
N ALA A 168 1.83 -9.16 -7.57
CA ALA A 168 1.72 -7.72 -7.79
C ALA A 168 0.94 -7.04 -6.67
N LYS A 169 1.31 -5.82 -6.30
CA LYS A 169 0.50 -4.93 -5.48
C LYS A 169 -0.80 -4.60 -6.22
N THR A 170 -1.87 -4.22 -5.49
CA THR A 170 -3.12 -3.75 -6.09
C THR A 170 -2.92 -2.43 -6.85
N LEU A 171 -3.92 -2.00 -7.60
CA LEU A 171 -3.83 -0.84 -8.50
C LEU A 171 -3.23 0.39 -7.81
N LEU A 172 -3.84 0.85 -6.72
CA LEU A 172 -3.41 2.07 -6.01
C LEU A 172 -2.06 1.86 -5.30
N ASP A 173 -1.85 0.75 -4.58
CA ASP A 173 -0.58 0.46 -3.90
C ASP A 173 0.59 0.26 -4.87
N GLY A 174 0.32 -0.27 -6.07
CA GLY A 174 1.28 -0.49 -7.14
C GLY A 174 1.47 0.70 -8.08
N TYR A 175 0.67 1.74 -7.95
CA TYR A 175 0.61 2.84 -8.92
C TYR A 175 1.97 3.47 -9.21
N ARG A 176 2.70 3.85 -8.17
CA ARG A 176 4.06 4.42 -8.29
C ARG A 176 5.05 3.45 -8.91
N ASP A 177 4.95 2.16 -8.60
CA ASP A 177 5.88 1.15 -9.12
C ASP A 177 5.77 1.04 -10.65
N ILE A 178 4.55 1.20 -11.18
CA ILE A 178 4.24 1.09 -12.60
C ILE A 178 4.49 2.41 -13.32
N THR A 179 3.80 3.48 -12.90
CA THR A 179 3.75 4.77 -13.62
C THR A 179 4.94 5.67 -13.33
N LYS A 180 5.73 5.38 -12.29
CA LYS A 180 6.77 6.27 -11.70
C LYS A 180 6.23 7.60 -11.18
N LYS A 181 4.93 7.80 -11.24
CA LYS A 181 4.26 8.97 -10.65
C LYS A 181 4.04 8.72 -9.17
N ASP A 182 4.52 9.62 -8.34
CA ASP A 182 4.30 9.54 -6.90
C ASP A 182 2.87 9.95 -6.57
N ILE A 183 2.13 9.08 -5.92
CA ILE A 183 0.89 9.40 -5.24
C ILE A 183 1.16 9.25 -3.76
N LEU A 184 0.95 10.33 -3.01
CA LEU A 184 1.34 10.44 -1.62
C LEU A 184 0.35 9.68 -0.74
N THR A 185 0.38 8.35 -0.83
CA THR A 185 -0.39 7.45 0.03
C THR A 185 0.47 6.30 0.51
N THR A 186 0.13 5.70 1.61
CA THR A 186 0.90 4.65 2.27
C THR A 186 0.03 3.55 2.83
N SER A 187 0.60 2.36 2.98
CA SER A 187 -0.11 1.21 3.55
C SER A 187 -0.08 1.14 5.08
N ALA A 188 0.65 2.04 5.75
CA ALA A 188 0.68 2.17 7.21
C ALA A 188 1.15 3.56 7.62
N ASP A 189 0.65 4.06 8.76
CA ASP A 189 1.08 5.31 9.37
C ASP A 189 0.79 5.30 10.88
N ILE A 190 1.36 6.27 11.60
CA ILE A 190 1.08 6.46 13.03
C ILE A 190 -0.25 7.20 13.16
N GLY A 191 -1.18 6.59 13.89
CA GLY A 191 -2.50 7.17 14.04
C GLY A 191 -3.44 6.36 14.91
N VAL A 192 -4.71 6.66 14.72
CA VAL A 192 -5.84 6.00 15.41
C VAL A 192 -6.92 5.67 14.39
N THR A 193 -7.43 4.44 14.42
CA THR A 193 -8.62 4.07 13.64
C THR A 193 -9.73 3.54 14.52
N LEU A 194 -10.95 3.88 14.16
CA LEU A 194 -12.16 3.34 14.74
C LEU A 194 -12.98 2.65 13.65
N LYS A 195 -13.28 1.38 13.85
CA LYS A 195 -14.09 0.56 12.94
C LYS A 195 -15.35 0.10 13.64
N TYR A 196 -16.49 0.19 12.97
CA TYR A 196 -17.75 -0.25 13.55
C TYR A 196 -18.60 -1.03 12.55
N SER A 197 -19.10 -2.20 12.98
CA SER A 197 -19.99 -3.05 12.20
C SER A 197 -21.42 -2.92 12.71
N PHE A 198 -22.22 -2.06 12.07
CA PHE A 198 -23.64 -1.90 12.41
C PHE A 198 -24.39 -3.21 12.24
N THR A 199 -24.19 -3.84 11.09
CA THR A 199 -24.77 -5.14 10.75
C THR A 199 -23.72 -5.98 10.02
N LYS A 200 -24.08 -7.22 9.63
CA LYS A 200 -23.26 -8.02 8.72
C LYS A 200 -23.20 -7.45 7.29
N TYR A 201 -24.09 -6.50 6.97
CA TYR A 201 -24.22 -5.89 5.64
C TYR A 201 -23.66 -4.47 5.55
N PHE A 202 -23.40 -3.82 6.69
CA PHE A 202 -22.94 -2.44 6.71
C PHE A 202 -21.87 -2.21 7.79
N ARG A 203 -20.73 -1.71 7.36
CA ARG A 203 -19.55 -1.42 8.19
C ARG A 203 -18.98 -0.07 7.80
N VAL A 204 -18.49 0.68 8.78
CA VAL A 204 -17.76 1.93 8.57
C VAL A 204 -16.44 1.90 9.31
N ALA A 205 -15.50 2.71 8.85
CA ALA A 205 -14.25 2.97 9.53
C ALA A 205 -13.85 4.44 9.32
N ALA A 206 -13.19 5.01 10.33
CA ALA A 206 -12.58 6.33 10.26
C ALA A 206 -11.18 6.25 10.86
N GLY A 207 -10.23 6.98 10.30
CA GLY A 207 -8.86 7.06 10.75
C GLY A 207 -8.36 8.49 10.78
N VAL A 208 -7.44 8.77 11.71
CA VAL A 208 -6.67 10.01 11.75
C VAL A 208 -5.20 9.61 11.91
N TYR A 209 -4.36 10.08 11.00
CA TYR A 209 -2.95 9.71 10.93
C TYR A 209 -2.06 10.94 10.83
N ASN A 210 -0.77 10.75 10.99
CA ASN A 210 0.18 11.81 10.77
C ASN A 210 0.16 12.35 9.33
N GLY A 211 0.13 11.45 8.32
CA GLY A 211 0.25 11.80 6.90
C GLY A 211 1.69 11.76 6.39
N SER A 212 2.66 11.49 7.29
CA SER A 212 4.09 11.38 6.95
C SER A 212 4.54 9.98 6.59
N HIS A 213 3.64 8.99 6.66
CA HIS A 213 3.89 7.58 6.39
C HIS A 213 4.76 6.89 7.47
N TYR A 214 4.78 5.55 7.47
CA TYR A 214 5.59 4.75 8.42
C TYR A 214 7.11 4.94 8.29
N SER A 215 7.59 5.57 7.23
CA SER A 215 9.02 5.70 6.91
C SER A 215 9.60 7.07 7.20
N LYS A 216 8.81 8.01 7.68
CA LYS A 216 9.23 9.39 7.94
C LYS A 216 8.68 9.88 9.27
N GLU A 217 9.42 10.77 9.91
CA GLU A 217 8.91 11.52 11.05
C GLU A 217 7.89 12.56 10.60
N GLU A 218 6.96 12.90 11.48
CA GLU A 218 6.02 13.99 11.27
C GLU A 218 6.75 15.32 11.25
N THR A 219 6.60 16.08 10.19
CA THR A 219 7.29 17.35 9.99
C THR A 219 6.34 18.55 9.97
N ASP A 220 5.02 18.32 10.07
CA ASP A 220 4.04 19.38 10.05
C ASP A 220 2.89 19.15 11.04
N GLN A 221 1.97 20.13 11.12
CA GLN A 221 0.84 20.09 12.05
C GLN A 221 -0.42 19.48 11.46
N TYR A 222 -0.42 19.18 10.14
CA TYR A 222 -1.59 18.66 9.45
C TYR A 222 -1.71 17.17 9.66
N LYS A 223 -2.93 16.67 9.54
CA LYS A 223 -3.22 15.26 9.72
C LYS A 223 -4.03 14.76 8.55
N GLU A 224 -3.75 13.54 8.15
CA GLU A 224 -4.54 12.80 7.20
C GLU A 224 -5.78 12.24 7.90
N VAL A 225 -6.95 12.42 7.28
CA VAL A 225 -8.22 11.86 7.75
C VAL A 225 -8.73 10.89 6.69
N GLU A 226 -8.97 9.65 7.09
CA GLU A 226 -9.50 8.62 6.22
C GLU A 226 -10.91 8.20 6.65
N LEU A 227 -11.77 7.96 5.67
CA LEU A 227 -13.11 7.42 5.84
C LEU A 227 -13.32 6.23 4.92
N GLN A 228 -13.93 5.17 5.42
CA GLN A 228 -14.28 3.99 4.64
C GLN A 228 -15.68 3.51 5.02
N ALA A 229 -16.47 3.16 4.01
CA ALA A 229 -17.75 2.50 4.21
C ALA A 229 -17.84 1.26 3.33
N GLN A 230 -18.31 0.16 3.90
CA GLN A 230 -18.58 -1.08 3.16
C GLN A 230 -20.05 -1.44 3.28
N ILE A 231 -20.65 -1.73 2.13
CA ILE A 231 -21.98 -2.33 2.03
C ILE A 231 -21.90 -3.72 1.39
N THR A 232 -22.79 -4.60 1.81
CA THR A 232 -22.96 -5.95 1.24
C THR A 232 -24.43 -6.10 0.83
N PRO A 233 -24.82 -5.62 -0.36
CA PRO A 233 -26.21 -5.57 -0.80
C PRO A 233 -26.90 -6.94 -0.77
N PHE A 234 -26.14 -7.98 -1.10
CA PHE A 234 -26.54 -9.38 -0.96
C PHE A 234 -25.31 -10.27 -0.70
N ALA A 235 -25.54 -11.50 -0.27
CA ALA A 235 -24.47 -12.43 0.05
C ALA A 235 -23.51 -12.63 -1.15
N GLY A 236 -22.24 -12.35 -0.94
CA GLY A 236 -21.19 -12.49 -1.94
C GLY A 236 -20.91 -11.25 -2.80
N LEU A 237 -21.63 -10.13 -2.62
CA LEU A 237 -21.27 -8.85 -3.23
C LEU A 237 -20.90 -7.85 -2.13
N SER A 238 -19.69 -7.32 -2.16
CA SER A 238 -19.24 -6.23 -1.28
C SER A 238 -18.83 -5.03 -2.12
N ILE A 239 -19.26 -3.85 -1.71
CA ILE A 239 -18.84 -2.57 -2.29
C ILE A 239 -18.22 -1.75 -1.18
N VAL A 240 -17.02 -1.20 -1.42
CA VAL A 240 -16.25 -0.40 -0.46
C VAL A 240 -16.00 0.97 -1.08
N GLY A 241 -16.46 2.02 -0.42
CA GLY A 241 -16.09 3.39 -0.72
C GLY A 241 -15.03 3.88 0.27
N TYR A 242 -14.06 4.62 -0.23
CA TYR A 242 -12.98 5.20 0.54
C TYR A 242 -12.77 6.66 0.13
N TYR A 243 -12.44 7.48 1.10
CA TYR A 243 -12.06 8.88 0.94
C TYR A 243 -11.00 9.24 1.95
N ASP A 244 -9.95 9.96 1.52
CA ASP A 244 -9.03 10.63 2.41
C ASP A 244 -8.94 12.14 2.13
N TYR A 245 -8.39 12.84 3.09
CA TYR A 245 -8.15 14.26 3.01
C TYR A 245 -6.93 14.63 3.84
N GLU A 246 -5.99 15.34 3.23
CA GLU A 246 -4.83 15.88 3.91
C GLU A 246 -4.47 17.28 3.38
N ARG A 247 -4.10 18.17 4.29
CA ARG A 247 -3.44 19.43 3.94
C ARG A 247 -1.94 19.26 3.95
N LYS A 248 -1.26 19.92 3.04
CA LYS A 248 0.21 19.95 2.98
C LYS A 248 0.74 21.32 3.34
N LEU A 249 2.03 21.38 3.68
CA LEU A 249 2.73 22.66 3.84
C LEU A 249 2.74 23.42 2.53
N PRO A 250 2.66 24.77 2.56
CA PRO A 250 2.87 25.60 1.39
C PRO A 250 4.22 25.31 0.74
N VAL A 251 4.27 25.31 -0.58
CA VAL A 251 5.52 25.16 -1.34
C VAL A 251 5.79 26.46 -2.12
N ALA A 252 7.07 26.77 -2.36
CA ALA A 252 7.50 28.02 -3.00
C ALA A 252 6.92 28.25 -4.41
N SER A 253 6.45 27.19 -5.07
CA SER A 253 5.83 27.27 -6.41
C SER A 253 4.36 27.71 -6.40
N LEU A 254 3.74 27.84 -5.22
CA LEU A 254 2.37 28.30 -5.05
C LEU A 254 2.34 29.66 -4.34
N PRO A 255 1.30 30.49 -4.54
CA PRO A 255 1.12 31.72 -3.79
C PRO A 255 1.16 31.48 -2.28
N ASP A 256 1.78 32.38 -1.52
CA ASP A 256 2.05 32.25 -0.07
C ASP A 256 0.83 31.87 0.80
N GLU A 257 -0.38 32.19 0.36
CA GLU A 257 -1.61 31.87 1.09
C GLU A 257 -2.19 30.50 0.71
N THR A 258 -1.66 29.84 -0.31
CA THR A 258 -2.19 28.56 -0.81
C THR A 258 -1.73 27.43 0.09
N LYS A 259 -2.68 26.80 0.78
CA LYS A 259 -2.46 25.56 1.51
C LYS A 259 -2.86 24.39 0.64
N PRO A 260 -1.90 23.70 0.00
CA PRO A 260 -2.25 22.63 -0.92
C PRO A 260 -2.99 21.51 -0.19
N VAL A 261 -3.96 20.94 -0.88
CA VAL A 261 -4.77 19.82 -0.41
C VAL A 261 -4.52 18.63 -1.32
N GLN A 262 -4.49 17.45 -0.73
CA GLN A 262 -4.59 16.19 -1.46
C GLN A 262 -5.76 15.37 -0.94
N ASN A 263 -6.34 14.57 -1.83
CA ASN A 263 -7.37 13.61 -1.47
C ASN A 263 -7.44 12.46 -2.48
N ILE A 264 -7.84 11.29 -1.99
CA ILE A 264 -8.16 10.12 -2.80
C ILE A 264 -9.65 9.82 -2.65
N ILE A 265 -10.30 9.54 -3.76
CA ILE A 265 -11.61 8.89 -3.80
C ILE A 265 -11.39 7.53 -4.44
N LYS A 266 -11.80 6.46 -3.75
CA LYS A 266 -11.66 5.08 -4.24
C LYS A 266 -12.95 4.30 -4.06
N VAL A 267 -13.26 3.45 -5.01
CA VAL A 267 -14.39 2.52 -4.94
C VAL A 267 -13.89 1.14 -5.36
N ASP A 268 -14.17 0.16 -4.51
CA ASP A 268 -13.93 -1.26 -4.81
C ASP A 268 -15.24 -2.02 -4.84
N ALA A 269 -15.32 -3.04 -5.70
CA ALA A 269 -16.42 -3.98 -5.76
C ALA A 269 -15.88 -5.40 -5.84
N PHE A 270 -16.43 -6.32 -5.01
CA PHE A 270 -15.99 -7.72 -4.95
C PHE A 270 -17.16 -8.66 -5.01
N PHE A 271 -17.05 -9.68 -5.88
CA PHE A 271 -18.06 -10.70 -6.04
C PHE A 271 -17.48 -12.09 -5.73
N GLU A 272 -18.04 -12.72 -4.67
CA GLU A 272 -17.55 -13.99 -4.10
C GLU A 272 -18.70 -15.00 -3.90
N ARG A 273 -19.79 -14.88 -4.68
CA ARG A 273 -20.96 -15.77 -4.57
C ARG A 273 -20.76 -17.13 -5.22
N ILE A 274 -19.94 -17.19 -6.24
CA ILE A 274 -19.65 -18.45 -6.95
C ILE A 274 -18.52 -19.16 -6.19
N LYS A 275 -18.75 -20.44 -5.87
CA LYS A 275 -17.74 -21.25 -5.15
C LYS A 275 -16.40 -21.21 -5.88
N ASN A 276 -15.34 -21.00 -5.13
CA ASN A 276 -13.96 -20.96 -5.60
C ASN A 276 -13.62 -19.79 -6.55
N LEU A 277 -14.55 -18.89 -6.85
CA LEU A 277 -14.33 -17.73 -7.71
C LEU A 277 -14.41 -16.43 -6.90
N THR A 278 -13.38 -15.62 -6.99
CA THR A 278 -13.39 -14.21 -6.53
C THR A 278 -13.19 -13.33 -7.76
N LEU A 279 -14.07 -12.36 -7.94
CA LEU A 279 -13.91 -11.27 -8.90
C LEU A 279 -13.80 -9.97 -8.13
N GLY A 280 -12.96 -9.05 -8.60
CA GLY A 280 -12.79 -7.74 -8.00
C GLY A 280 -12.64 -6.66 -9.05
N ALA A 281 -13.07 -5.46 -8.70
CA ALA A 281 -12.83 -4.24 -9.45
C ALA A 281 -12.42 -3.14 -8.48
N GLU A 282 -11.49 -2.30 -8.93
CA GLU A 282 -11.01 -1.11 -8.21
C GLU A 282 -11.10 0.09 -9.15
N TRP A 283 -11.42 1.24 -8.61
CA TRP A 283 -11.33 2.52 -9.29
C TRP A 283 -10.90 3.59 -8.28
N PHE A 284 -10.01 4.49 -8.68
CA PHE A 284 -9.64 5.64 -7.86
C PHE A 284 -9.32 6.87 -8.70
N VAL A 285 -9.45 8.02 -8.06
CA VAL A 285 -8.88 9.29 -8.50
C VAL A 285 -8.13 9.92 -7.33
N PHE A 286 -6.94 10.42 -7.59
CA PHE A 286 -6.12 11.18 -6.66
C PHE A 286 -5.98 12.61 -7.16
N LYS A 287 -6.36 13.53 -6.31
CA LYS A 287 -6.29 14.99 -6.53
C LYS A 287 -5.21 15.58 -5.65
N ASN A 288 -4.35 16.37 -6.24
CA ASN A 288 -3.29 17.06 -5.51
C ASN A 288 -3.06 18.45 -6.09
N ASP A 289 -3.23 19.47 -5.27
CA ASP A 289 -3.03 20.85 -5.67
C ASP A 289 -1.62 21.16 -6.19
N LEU A 290 -0.64 20.31 -5.89
CA LEU A 290 0.73 20.40 -6.38
C LEU A 290 0.92 19.83 -7.80
N TYR A 291 -0.05 19.09 -8.33
CA TYR A 291 0.02 18.52 -9.67
C TYR A 291 -0.50 19.53 -10.69
N GLN A 292 0.45 20.17 -11.37
CA GLN A 292 0.15 21.22 -12.36
C GLN A 292 1.06 21.06 -13.59
N THR A 293 0.49 21.34 -14.75
CA THR A 293 1.22 21.45 -16.03
C THR A 293 0.83 22.78 -16.67
N GLY A 294 1.82 23.66 -16.91
CA GLY A 294 1.54 24.99 -17.46
C GLY A 294 0.58 25.83 -16.60
N GLY A 295 0.56 25.63 -15.27
CA GLY A 295 -0.34 26.32 -14.34
C GLY A 295 -1.76 25.71 -14.24
N VAL A 296 -2.05 24.64 -14.98
CA VAL A 296 -3.34 23.94 -14.94
C VAL A 296 -3.19 22.70 -14.04
N LYS A 297 -4.06 22.56 -13.04
CA LYS A 297 -4.11 21.37 -12.18
C LYS A 297 -4.62 20.17 -12.97
N TYR A 298 -4.12 18.97 -12.62
CA TYR A 298 -4.58 17.73 -13.19
C TYR A 298 -4.74 16.64 -12.13
N ASP A 299 -5.65 15.73 -12.39
CA ASP A 299 -5.89 14.56 -11.57
C ASP A 299 -5.10 13.34 -12.12
N VAL A 300 -4.81 12.39 -11.24
CA VAL A 300 -4.28 11.08 -11.61
C VAL A 300 -5.22 9.99 -11.12
N GLY A 301 -5.21 8.83 -11.77
CA GLY A 301 -6.15 7.79 -11.39
C GLY A 301 -5.93 6.48 -12.14
N GLY A 302 -6.93 5.64 -12.08
CA GLY A 302 -6.93 4.38 -12.79
C GLY A 302 -8.06 3.47 -12.35
N TRP A 303 -8.17 2.34 -13.03
CA TRP A 303 -9.10 1.28 -12.66
C TRP A 303 -8.47 -0.09 -12.90
N SER A 304 -8.99 -1.09 -12.20
CA SER A 304 -8.53 -2.48 -12.27
C SER A 304 -9.72 -3.42 -12.23
N VAL A 305 -9.59 -4.54 -12.93
CA VAL A 305 -10.45 -5.70 -12.75
C VAL A 305 -9.58 -6.94 -12.60
N PHE A 306 -9.96 -7.81 -11.67
CA PHE A 306 -9.23 -9.05 -11.45
C PHE A 306 -10.14 -10.22 -11.11
N GLY A 307 -9.62 -11.41 -11.35
CA GLY A 307 -10.27 -12.65 -10.98
C GLY A 307 -9.26 -13.68 -10.47
N ARG A 308 -9.70 -14.50 -9.55
CA ARG A 308 -9.00 -15.71 -9.14
C ARG A 308 -9.98 -16.88 -9.06
N TYR A 309 -9.53 -18.04 -9.51
CA TYR A 309 -10.31 -19.29 -9.47
C TYR A 309 -9.51 -20.41 -8.83
N ILE A 310 -10.01 -20.97 -7.73
CA ILE A 310 -9.40 -22.10 -7.03
C ILE A 310 -9.80 -23.38 -7.75
N VAL A 311 -8.87 -23.95 -8.52
CA VAL A 311 -9.07 -25.21 -9.25
C VAL A 311 -9.06 -26.38 -8.27
N LYS A 312 -8.08 -26.41 -7.36
CA LYS A 312 -7.94 -27.40 -6.30
C LYS A 312 -7.50 -26.70 -5.01
N PRO A 313 -8.30 -26.72 -3.94
CA PRO A 313 -7.94 -26.14 -2.66
C PRO A 313 -6.53 -26.55 -2.22
N ASP A 314 -5.77 -25.57 -1.70
CA ASP A 314 -4.41 -25.72 -1.19
C ASP A 314 -3.37 -26.27 -2.19
N LYS A 315 -3.72 -26.38 -3.47
CA LYS A 315 -2.85 -26.95 -4.52
C LYS A 315 -2.71 -26.07 -5.75
N LEU A 316 -3.81 -25.58 -6.30
CA LEU A 316 -3.80 -24.90 -7.59
C LEU A 316 -4.90 -23.85 -7.68
N ALA A 317 -4.52 -22.64 -8.03
CA ALA A 317 -5.45 -21.57 -8.39
C ALA A 317 -4.96 -20.84 -9.65
N LEU A 318 -5.87 -20.29 -10.41
CA LEU A 318 -5.61 -19.42 -11.55
C LEU A 318 -5.92 -17.99 -11.16
N PHE A 319 -5.20 -17.03 -11.73
CA PHE A 319 -5.50 -15.62 -11.55
C PHE A 319 -5.22 -14.82 -12.82
N ALA A 320 -5.99 -13.75 -12.98
CA ALA A 320 -5.76 -12.74 -14.00
C ALA A 320 -6.19 -11.37 -13.50
N ARG A 321 -5.55 -10.32 -14.03
CA ARG A 321 -5.84 -8.93 -13.70
C ARG A 321 -5.52 -8.03 -14.89
N TYR A 322 -6.34 -7.01 -15.05
CA TYR A 322 -6.13 -5.90 -15.97
C TYR A 322 -6.18 -4.59 -15.19
N ASP A 323 -5.20 -3.74 -15.40
CA ASP A 323 -5.12 -2.39 -14.84
C ASP A 323 -5.01 -1.38 -15.97
N ASP A 324 -5.64 -0.23 -15.76
CA ASP A 324 -5.51 0.97 -16.58
C ASP A 324 -5.04 2.11 -15.68
N TYR A 325 -3.97 2.79 -16.07
CA TYR A 325 -3.33 3.85 -15.31
C TYR A 325 -3.39 5.16 -16.08
N MET A 326 -3.82 6.21 -15.42
CA MET A 326 -3.90 7.58 -15.91
C MET A 326 -2.96 8.48 -15.08
N PRO A 327 -1.69 8.63 -15.48
CA PRO A 327 -0.72 9.46 -14.74
C PRO A 327 -0.95 10.96 -14.83
N ASN A 328 -1.72 11.39 -15.82
CA ASN A 328 -2.11 12.79 -16.02
C ASN A 328 -3.36 12.84 -16.92
N GLU A 329 -4.48 13.32 -16.40
CA GLU A 329 -5.72 13.41 -17.18
C GLU A 329 -5.64 14.36 -18.38
N LEU A 330 -4.71 15.35 -18.33
CA LEU A 330 -4.48 16.30 -19.41
C LEU A 330 -3.46 15.83 -20.47
N ASP A 331 -2.78 14.69 -20.23
CA ASP A 331 -1.75 14.16 -21.11
C ASP A 331 -1.91 12.64 -21.24
N ARG A 332 -2.78 12.24 -22.15
CA ARG A 332 -3.14 10.83 -22.38
C ARG A 332 -2.02 10.00 -23.01
N ASP A 333 -0.96 10.62 -23.54
CA ASP A 333 0.24 9.93 -24.02
C ASP A 333 1.03 9.28 -22.88
N LEU A 334 0.72 9.65 -21.62
CA LEU A 334 1.26 9.01 -20.42
C LEU A 334 0.43 7.83 -19.93
N ASP A 335 -0.69 7.50 -20.55
CA ASP A 335 -1.51 6.37 -20.11
C ASP A 335 -0.81 5.04 -20.32
N MET A 336 -1.12 4.11 -19.44
CA MET A 336 -0.54 2.76 -19.44
C MET A 336 -1.61 1.73 -19.12
N SER A 337 -1.46 0.53 -19.67
CA SER A 337 -2.22 -0.61 -19.23
C SER A 337 -1.32 -1.78 -18.83
N LEU A 338 -1.79 -2.63 -17.94
CA LEU A 338 -1.08 -3.80 -17.46
C LEU A 338 -2.02 -5.01 -17.42
N VAL A 339 -1.63 -6.07 -18.12
CA VAL A 339 -2.27 -7.38 -17.98
C VAL A 339 -1.34 -8.28 -17.17
N ILE A 340 -1.86 -8.95 -16.15
CA ILE A 340 -1.18 -10.00 -15.39
C ILE A 340 -2.03 -11.27 -15.52
N ALA A 341 -1.39 -12.38 -15.85
CA ALA A 341 -2.02 -13.69 -15.81
C ALA A 341 -1.06 -14.76 -15.32
N GLY A 342 -1.56 -15.73 -14.57
CA GLY A 342 -0.72 -16.78 -14.03
C GLY A 342 -1.50 -17.80 -13.20
N PHE A 343 -0.75 -18.62 -12.52
CA PHE A 343 -1.31 -19.60 -11.59
C PHE A 343 -0.48 -19.72 -10.31
N ASP A 344 -1.14 -20.14 -9.25
CA ASP A 344 -0.59 -20.37 -7.91
C ASP A 344 -0.56 -21.89 -7.67
N TRP A 345 0.62 -22.47 -7.57
CA TRP A 345 0.82 -23.89 -7.43
C TRP A 345 1.60 -24.24 -6.18
N ALA A 346 1.00 -25.04 -5.30
CA ALA A 346 1.60 -25.57 -4.10
C ALA A 346 1.93 -27.06 -4.29
N PRO A 347 3.11 -27.42 -4.86
CA PRO A 347 3.44 -28.81 -5.19
C PRO A 347 3.56 -29.71 -3.94
N PHE A 348 4.12 -29.20 -2.86
CA PHE A 348 4.47 -30.00 -1.68
C PHE A 348 3.63 -29.63 -0.46
N HIS A 349 3.52 -28.32 -0.14
CA HIS A 349 2.84 -27.83 1.03
C HIS A 349 2.17 -26.48 0.74
N PRO A 350 0.97 -26.16 1.30
CA PRO A 350 0.29 -24.90 1.09
C PRO A 350 1.10 -23.64 1.46
N SER A 351 2.06 -23.78 2.38
CA SER A 351 2.97 -22.70 2.78
C SER A 351 4.08 -22.41 1.76
N TRP A 352 4.28 -23.28 0.76
CA TRP A 352 5.29 -23.10 -0.28
C TRP A 352 4.65 -23.16 -1.66
N LYS A 353 4.69 -22.03 -2.37
CA LYS A 353 4.01 -21.88 -3.65
C LYS A 353 4.96 -21.38 -4.71
N LEU A 354 4.75 -21.86 -5.91
CA LEU A 354 5.32 -21.34 -7.14
C LEU A 354 4.21 -20.62 -7.90
N GLN A 355 4.48 -19.37 -8.30
CA GLN A 355 3.50 -18.51 -8.96
C GLN A 355 4.06 -18.00 -10.29
N PRO A 356 4.16 -18.88 -11.34
CA PRO A 356 4.54 -18.41 -12.66
C PRO A 356 3.46 -17.49 -13.22
N ASN A 357 3.91 -16.36 -13.74
CA ASN A 357 3.02 -15.34 -14.27
C ASN A 357 3.68 -14.54 -15.39
N ILE A 358 2.84 -13.96 -16.24
CA ILE A 358 3.24 -13.08 -17.32
C ILE A 358 2.63 -11.70 -17.11
N TRP A 359 3.41 -10.67 -17.43
CA TRP A 359 2.99 -9.27 -17.42
C TRP A 359 3.13 -8.72 -18.82
N LEU A 360 2.09 -8.04 -19.29
CA LEU A 360 2.07 -7.31 -20.54
C LEU A 360 1.79 -5.86 -20.17
N LEU A 361 2.77 -4.99 -20.35
CA LEU A 361 2.62 -3.54 -20.22
C LEU A 361 2.49 -2.95 -21.59
N ASP A 362 1.51 -2.08 -21.74
CA ASP A 362 1.31 -1.28 -22.92
C ASP A 362 1.28 0.20 -22.54
N TYR A 363 1.97 1.03 -23.31
CA TYR A 363 2.12 2.46 -23.09
C TYR A 363 1.47 3.20 -24.25
N ALA A 364 0.72 4.26 -23.99
CA ALA A 364 0.15 5.08 -25.07
C ALA A 364 1.26 5.68 -25.94
N ASP A 365 2.33 6.21 -25.30
CA ASP A 365 3.59 6.56 -25.96
C ASP A 365 4.79 6.16 -25.12
N GLY A 366 5.51 5.12 -25.55
CA GLY A 366 6.69 4.60 -24.84
C GLY A 366 7.84 5.61 -24.75
N THR A 367 7.95 6.55 -25.70
CA THR A 367 9.02 7.56 -25.72
C THR A 367 8.89 8.57 -24.57
N ARG A 368 7.71 8.73 -24.02
CA ARG A 368 7.44 9.57 -22.82
C ARG A 368 8.07 9.00 -21.57
N TYR A 369 8.31 7.69 -21.53
CA TYR A 369 8.92 7.00 -20.39
C TYR A 369 10.40 6.71 -20.59
N LEU A 370 10.83 6.47 -21.82
CA LEU A 370 12.22 6.23 -22.19
C LEU A 370 12.52 6.83 -23.56
N ALA A 371 13.36 7.86 -23.59
CA ALA A 371 13.84 8.41 -24.84
C ALA A 371 14.51 7.32 -25.70
N GLY A 372 14.06 7.17 -26.94
CA GLY A 372 14.54 6.13 -27.86
C GLY A 372 13.89 4.76 -27.69
N ALA A 373 12.80 4.63 -26.94
CA ALA A 373 11.97 3.43 -26.97
C ALA A 373 11.51 3.17 -28.42
N THR A 374 11.64 1.93 -28.87
CA THR A 374 11.27 1.51 -30.24
C THR A 374 9.93 0.81 -30.29
N LYS A 375 9.39 0.44 -29.11
CA LYS A 375 8.07 -0.17 -28.94
C LYS A 375 7.34 0.45 -27.76
N ASN A 376 6.03 0.43 -27.82
CA ASN A 376 5.15 0.89 -26.75
C ASN A 376 4.73 -0.24 -25.82
N SER A 377 5.44 -1.35 -25.77
CA SER A 377 5.06 -2.47 -24.90
C SER A 377 6.27 -3.22 -24.35
N ASP A 378 6.11 -3.75 -23.15
CA ASP A 378 7.04 -4.65 -22.49
C ASP A 378 6.36 -5.96 -22.12
N ILE A 379 7.04 -7.09 -22.28
CA ILE A 379 6.57 -8.42 -21.90
C ILE A 379 7.54 -9.01 -20.88
N LEU A 380 7.03 -9.38 -19.73
CA LEU A 380 7.82 -9.91 -18.63
C LEU A 380 7.24 -11.24 -18.16
N PHE A 381 8.07 -12.26 -18.09
CA PHE A 381 7.78 -13.50 -17.38
C PHE A 381 8.37 -13.44 -15.98
N ASN A 382 7.56 -13.78 -14.96
CA ASN A 382 7.99 -13.93 -13.58
C ASN A 382 7.69 -15.35 -13.09
N LEU A 383 8.65 -15.92 -12.39
CA LEU A 383 8.41 -17.05 -11.49
C LEU A 383 8.57 -16.54 -10.06
N THR A 384 7.46 -16.30 -9.38
CA THR A 384 7.45 -15.88 -7.98
C THR A 384 7.48 -17.09 -7.07
N PHE A 385 8.41 -17.10 -6.13
CA PHE A 385 8.51 -18.08 -5.03
C PHE A 385 7.89 -17.43 -3.79
N PHE A 386 6.87 -18.06 -3.24
CA PHE A 386 6.15 -17.59 -2.06
C PHE A 386 6.24 -18.62 -0.92
N LEU A 387 6.65 -18.15 0.26
CA LEU A 387 6.72 -18.94 1.48
C LEU A 387 5.97 -18.21 2.60
N SER A 388 5.17 -18.95 3.38
CA SER A 388 4.47 -18.40 4.54
C SER A 388 4.39 -19.48 5.64
N PHE A 389 4.89 -19.17 6.82
CA PHE A 389 4.95 -20.06 7.98
C PHE A 389 4.30 -19.41 9.20
#